data_421b3373da1d1bda8840105b95fdb61d
#
_entry.id   421b3373da1d1bda8840105b95fdb61d
#
_cell.length_a   1.000
_cell.length_b   1.000
_cell.length_c   1.000
_cell.angle_alpha   90.00
_cell.angle_beta   90.00
_cell.angle_gamma   90.00
#
_symmetry.space_group_name_H-M   'P 1'
#
loop_
_entity.id
_entity.type
_entity.pdbx_description
1 polymer ?
#
loop_
_entity_poly.entity_id
_entity_poly.type
_entity_poly.pdbx_seq_one_letter_code
_entity_poly.pdbx_strand_id
1 'polypeptide(L)'
;RRRKTASSSEHSATTQDLVKTSELVSKPSFTAKLYGSEGRTIFFAMGIIFLIGLSVCYWSESQGNPALAKLGLDQSMGSMEGKEVRFGIAQSAMFTTTTTSFTTGTVNNMHDTLTPLGGMIPLLHMMLNVVFGGKGVGLMNMIMYAILGVFIFGLMIGRTPEYLGKKIEGREMKLTACLLYTSPSPRDRTRSR
;
A
#
# COMPACT_ATOMS: atom_id res chain seq x y z
N ARG A 1 -40.86 -49.68 -19.89
CA ARG A 1 -39.41 -50.01 -20.11
C ARG A 1 -38.53 -48.77 -20.44
N ARG A 2 -38.98 -47.50 -20.20
CA ARG A 2 -38.24 -46.24 -20.52
C ARG A 2 -37.84 -45.42 -19.29
N ARG A 3 -37.95 -45.92 -18.05
CA ARG A 3 -37.71 -45.17 -16.81
C ARG A 3 -36.37 -45.47 -16.11
N LYS A 4 -35.56 -46.41 -16.60
CA LYS A 4 -34.28 -46.80 -15.95
C LYS A 4 -33.03 -46.17 -16.54
N THR A 5 -33.09 -45.48 -17.68
CA THR A 5 -31.92 -44.87 -18.31
C THR A 5 -31.71 -43.39 -17.91
N ALA A 6 -32.72 -42.68 -17.38
CA ALA A 6 -32.60 -41.31 -16.93
C ALA A 6 -31.88 -41.18 -15.57
N SER A 7 -32.05 -42.16 -14.68
CA SER A 7 -31.44 -42.12 -13.33
C SER A 7 -29.91 -42.33 -13.35
N SER A 8 -29.38 -43.03 -14.34
CA SER A 8 -27.93 -43.29 -14.44
C SER A 8 -27.16 -42.10 -15.01
N SER A 9 -27.77 -41.30 -15.88
CA SER A 9 -27.13 -40.10 -16.46
C SER A 9 -27.13 -38.89 -15.50
N GLU A 10 -28.19 -38.76 -14.68
CA GLU A 10 -28.24 -37.72 -13.64
C GLU A 10 -27.21 -37.97 -12.52
N HIS A 11 -27.02 -39.26 -12.15
CA HIS A 11 -26.06 -39.60 -11.10
C HIS A 11 -24.59 -39.42 -11.55
N SER A 12 -24.29 -39.63 -12.83
CA SER A 12 -22.98 -39.41 -13.39
C SER A 12 -22.68 -37.90 -13.56
N ALA A 13 -23.68 -37.07 -13.89
CA ALA A 13 -23.53 -35.61 -13.95
C ALA A 13 -23.26 -35.01 -12.57
N THR A 14 -24.01 -35.46 -11.55
CA THR A 14 -23.83 -34.99 -10.18
C THR A 14 -22.45 -35.32 -9.59
N THR A 15 -21.93 -36.54 -9.91
CA THR A 15 -20.59 -36.96 -9.48
C THR A 15 -19.48 -36.15 -10.19
N GLN A 16 -19.65 -35.84 -11.46
CA GLN A 16 -18.70 -34.98 -12.19
C GLN A 16 -18.71 -33.55 -11.68
N ASP A 17 -19.86 -33.02 -11.29
CA ASP A 17 -19.95 -31.66 -10.70
C ASP A 17 -19.35 -31.62 -9.30
N LEU A 18 -19.51 -32.67 -8.49
CA LEU A 18 -18.88 -32.81 -7.18
C LEU A 18 -17.36 -32.92 -7.29
N VAL A 19 -16.84 -33.65 -8.28
CA VAL A 19 -15.39 -33.72 -8.54
C VAL A 19 -14.84 -32.36 -8.99
N LYS A 20 -15.54 -31.66 -9.88
CA LYS A 20 -15.14 -30.28 -10.28
C LYS A 20 -15.15 -29.29 -9.12
N THR A 21 -16.16 -29.36 -8.25
CA THR A 21 -16.21 -28.49 -7.06
C THR A 21 -15.12 -28.86 -6.06
N SER A 22 -14.78 -30.13 -5.87
CA SER A 22 -13.65 -30.52 -5.02
C SER A 22 -12.30 -30.10 -5.59
N GLU A 23 -12.11 -30.14 -6.90
CA GLU A 23 -10.90 -29.58 -7.55
C GLU A 23 -10.81 -28.06 -7.44
N LEU A 24 -11.94 -27.34 -7.50
CA LEU A 24 -11.99 -25.90 -7.30
C LEU A 24 -11.67 -25.52 -5.86
N VAL A 25 -12.09 -26.32 -4.89
CA VAL A 25 -11.81 -26.13 -3.46
C VAL A 25 -10.36 -26.48 -3.12
N SER A 26 -9.76 -27.45 -3.82
CA SER A 26 -8.36 -27.85 -3.61
C SER A 26 -7.34 -26.88 -4.21
N LYS A 27 -7.75 -26.01 -5.15
CA LYS A 27 -6.85 -24.96 -5.66
C LYS A 27 -6.64 -23.91 -4.57
N PRO A 28 -5.38 -23.60 -4.19
CA PRO A 28 -5.12 -22.59 -3.20
C PRO A 28 -5.80 -21.28 -3.64
N SER A 29 -6.63 -20.74 -2.76
CA SER A 29 -7.35 -19.51 -3.06
C SER A 29 -6.35 -18.39 -3.34
N PHE A 30 -6.77 -17.35 -4.07
CA PHE A 30 -5.96 -16.16 -4.32
C PHE A 30 -5.34 -15.60 -3.03
N THR A 31 -6.11 -15.58 -1.96
CA THR A 31 -5.65 -15.16 -0.63
C THR A 31 -4.55 -16.05 -0.08
N ALA A 32 -4.65 -17.37 -0.21
CA ALA A 32 -3.61 -18.29 0.26
C ALA A 32 -2.29 -18.12 -0.50
N LYS A 33 -2.33 -17.83 -1.80
CA LYS A 33 -1.13 -17.49 -2.59
C LYS A 33 -0.54 -16.15 -2.19
N LEU A 34 -1.39 -15.16 -1.93
CA LEU A 34 -0.95 -13.83 -1.49
C LEU A 34 -0.30 -13.88 -0.11
N TYR A 35 -0.83 -14.69 0.83
CA TYR A 35 -0.23 -14.90 2.16
C TYR A 35 1.01 -15.79 2.16
N GLY A 36 1.31 -16.48 1.06
CA GLY A 36 2.52 -17.29 0.90
C GLY A 36 3.80 -16.47 0.73
N SER A 37 4.64 -16.85 -0.24
CA SER A 37 5.91 -16.20 -0.52
C SER A 37 5.78 -14.76 -1.02
N GLU A 38 4.77 -14.48 -1.84
CA GLU A 38 4.48 -13.16 -2.42
C GLU A 38 4.15 -12.13 -1.33
N GLY A 39 3.26 -12.49 -0.40
CA GLY A 39 2.85 -11.58 0.67
C GLY A 39 3.98 -11.20 1.61
N ARG A 40 4.91 -12.11 1.87
CA ARG A 40 6.11 -11.80 2.67
C ARG A 40 7.00 -10.78 1.98
N THR A 41 7.21 -10.91 0.68
CA THR A 41 8.01 -9.96 -0.11
C THR A 41 7.40 -8.56 -0.08
N ILE A 42 6.07 -8.47 -0.27
CA ILE A 42 5.32 -7.20 -0.18
C ILE A 42 5.45 -6.59 1.22
N PHE A 43 5.30 -7.40 2.27
CA PHE A 43 5.43 -6.94 3.65
C PHE A 43 6.84 -6.39 3.94
N PHE A 44 7.89 -7.08 3.50
CA PHE A 44 9.25 -6.59 3.65
C PHE A 44 9.50 -5.30 2.87
N ALA A 45 8.98 -5.18 1.66
CA ALA A 45 9.10 -3.94 0.87
C ALA A 45 8.44 -2.75 1.59
N MET A 46 7.23 -2.92 2.12
CA MET A 46 6.56 -1.90 2.92
C MET A 46 7.33 -1.57 4.20
N GLY A 47 7.85 -2.58 4.89
CA GLY A 47 8.66 -2.42 6.09
C GLY A 47 9.94 -1.62 5.85
N ILE A 48 10.63 -1.87 4.73
CA ILE A 48 11.83 -1.12 4.35
C ILE A 48 11.50 0.36 4.11
N ILE A 49 10.44 0.65 3.37
CA ILE A 49 10.01 2.04 3.10
C ILE A 49 9.67 2.76 4.41
N PHE A 50 8.95 2.08 5.31
CA PHE A 50 8.62 2.62 6.64
C PHE A 50 9.87 2.94 7.47
N LEU A 51 10.83 2.00 7.54
CA LEU A 51 12.06 2.19 8.30
C LEU A 51 12.93 3.31 7.74
N ILE A 52 13.05 3.42 6.42
CA ILE A 52 13.74 4.53 5.78
C ILE A 52 13.05 5.85 6.13
N GLY A 53 11.73 5.92 5.99
CA GLY A 53 10.95 7.12 6.34
C GLY A 53 11.14 7.52 7.80
N LEU A 54 11.06 6.56 8.72
CA LEU A 54 11.27 6.80 10.15
C LEU A 54 12.68 7.34 10.43
N SER A 55 13.70 6.73 9.84
CA SER A 55 15.09 7.12 10.04
C SER A 55 15.36 8.54 9.53
N VAL A 56 14.85 8.88 8.34
CA VAL A 56 15.01 10.22 7.77
C VAL A 56 14.25 11.26 8.58
N CYS A 57 13.02 10.97 9.00
CA CYS A 57 12.21 11.87 9.81
C CYS A 57 12.90 12.14 11.15
N TYR A 58 13.32 11.10 11.85
CA TYR A 58 14.02 11.26 13.14
C TYR A 58 15.34 12.03 13.02
N TRP A 59 16.15 11.70 12.02
CA TRP A 59 17.41 12.37 11.76
C TRP A 59 17.18 13.87 11.47
N SER A 60 16.23 14.20 10.62
CA SER A 60 15.92 15.57 10.26
C SER A 60 15.43 16.40 11.45
N GLU A 61 14.55 15.83 12.28
CA GLU A 61 14.02 16.53 13.46
C GLU A 61 15.08 16.71 14.57
N SER A 62 16.03 15.77 14.66
CA SER A 62 17.13 15.89 15.63
C SER A 62 18.14 16.97 15.29
N GLN A 63 18.30 17.32 14.01
CA GLN A 63 19.21 18.39 13.58
C GLN A 63 18.68 19.80 13.88
N GLY A 64 17.39 19.93 14.22
CA GLY A 64 16.75 21.21 14.41
C GLY A 64 16.36 21.90 13.11
N ASN A 65 15.63 23.01 13.23
CA ASN A 65 15.16 23.78 12.09
C ASN A 65 16.15 24.91 11.76
N PRO A 66 16.81 24.89 10.58
CA PRO A 66 17.80 25.91 10.20
C PRO A 66 17.19 27.31 10.08
N ALA A 67 15.90 27.44 9.84
CA ALA A 67 15.21 28.72 9.80
C ALA A 67 15.11 29.34 11.19
N LEU A 68 14.85 28.57 12.23
CA LEU A 68 14.78 29.02 13.62
C LEU A 68 16.17 29.31 14.19
N ALA A 69 17.19 28.57 13.78
CA ALA A 69 18.56 28.80 14.16
C ALA A 69 19.05 30.21 13.70
N LYS A 70 18.60 30.68 12.52
CA LYS A 70 18.90 32.02 12.01
C LYS A 70 18.28 33.14 12.84
N LEU A 71 17.20 32.86 13.57
CA LEU A 71 16.54 33.81 14.47
C LEU A 71 17.18 33.86 15.87
N GLY A 72 18.26 33.09 16.09
CA GLY A 72 18.97 33.06 17.36
C GLY A 72 18.28 32.19 18.44
N LEU A 73 17.31 31.35 18.08
CA LEU A 73 16.65 30.42 19.00
C LEU A 73 17.54 29.19 19.27
N ASP A 74 17.61 28.80 20.53
CA ASP A 74 18.36 27.62 20.93
C ASP A 74 17.73 26.35 20.37
N GLN A 75 18.51 25.60 19.61
CA GLN A 75 18.12 24.35 18.99
C GLN A 75 18.86 23.14 19.58
N SER A 76 19.42 23.27 20.80
CA SER A 76 20.18 22.18 21.44
C SER A 76 19.36 20.92 21.65
N MET A 77 18.06 21.05 21.82
CA MET A 77 17.11 19.93 21.96
C MET A 77 16.54 19.45 20.60
N GLY A 78 17.02 19.99 19.48
CA GLY A 78 16.45 19.73 18.14
C GLY A 78 15.18 20.55 17.85
N SER A 79 14.41 20.18 16.82
CA SER A 79 13.20 20.91 16.44
C SER A 79 12.04 20.56 17.38
N MET A 80 11.80 21.40 18.38
CA MET A 80 10.72 21.22 19.35
C MET A 80 9.46 22.01 19.00
N GLU A 81 9.47 22.79 17.92
CA GLU A 81 8.30 23.54 17.49
C GLU A 81 7.10 22.65 17.20
N GLY A 82 5.95 22.98 17.76
CA GLY A 82 4.73 22.20 17.59
C GLY A 82 4.73 20.81 18.24
N LYS A 83 5.72 20.51 19.09
CA LYS A 83 5.85 19.24 19.82
C LYS A 83 5.70 19.44 21.31
N GLU A 84 5.14 18.41 21.98
CA GLU A 84 5.10 18.40 23.44
C GLU A 84 6.44 17.93 24.01
N VAL A 85 6.93 18.63 25.04
CA VAL A 85 8.17 18.26 25.75
C VAL A 85 8.08 16.86 26.35
N ARG A 86 6.87 16.45 26.77
CA ARG A 86 6.61 15.13 27.34
C ARG A 86 6.96 13.97 26.39
N PHE A 87 6.73 14.14 25.10
CA PHE A 87 6.98 13.10 24.11
C PHE A 87 8.39 13.18 23.51
N GLY A 88 8.96 14.38 23.45
CA GLY A 88 10.24 14.60 22.82
C GLY A 88 10.23 14.36 21.30
N ILE A 89 11.40 14.46 20.68
CA ILE A 89 11.55 14.35 19.23
C ILE A 89 11.33 12.91 18.73
N ALA A 90 11.92 11.93 19.41
CA ALA A 90 11.90 10.55 18.96
C ALA A 90 10.46 9.99 18.86
N GLN A 91 9.67 10.21 19.91
CA GLN A 91 8.29 9.74 19.93
C GLN A 91 7.41 10.52 18.97
N SER A 92 7.63 11.83 18.80
CA SER A 92 6.91 12.65 17.83
C SER A 92 7.22 12.23 16.40
N ALA A 93 8.48 12.00 16.03
CA ALA A 93 8.87 11.53 14.71
C ALA A 93 8.31 10.13 14.41
N MET A 94 8.39 9.22 15.38
CA MET A 94 7.80 7.88 15.26
C MET A 94 6.29 7.95 15.04
N PHE A 95 5.59 8.77 15.82
CA PHE A 95 4.15 8.90 15.70
C PHE A 95 3.74 9.53 14.37
N THR A 96 4.43 10.58 13.92
CA THR A 96 4.21 11.22 12.62
C THR A 96 4.36 10.22 11.47
N THR A 97 5.43 9.45 11.48
CA THR A 97 5.68 8.44 10.45
C THR A 97 4.62 7.33 10.48
N THR A 98 4.25 6.88 11.68
CA THR A 98 3.24 5.81 11.85
C THR A 98 1.87 6.27 11.41
N THR A 99 1.40 7.45 11.86
CA THR A 99 0.05 7.94 11.54
C THR A 99 -0.14 8.17 10.04
N THR A 100 0.90 8.61 9.34
CA THR A 100 0.85 8.83 7.89
C THR A 100 0.98 7.55 7.09
N SER A 101 1.76 6.57 7.56
CA SER A 101 1.89 5.26 6.93
C SER A 101 0.58 4.46 7.01
N PHE A 102 -0.06 4.45 8.18
CA PHE A 102 -1.30 3.70 8.41
C PHE A 102 -2.57 4.50 8.07
N THR A 103 -2.44 5.72 7.56
CA THR A 103 -3.57 6.62 7.23
C THR A 103 -4.55 6.84 8.40
N THR A 104 -4.02 6.88 9.62
CA THR A 104 -4.84 6.99 10.84
C THR A 104 -5.39 8.39 11.04
N GLY A 105 -4.60 9.43 10.73
CA GLY A 105 -5.00 10.84 10.82
C GLY A 105 -4.96 11.45 12.22
N THR A 106 -4.64 10.68 13.25
CA THR A 106 -4.39 11.21 14.60
C THR A 106 -3.00 11.84 14.67
N VAL A 107 -2.86 12.90 15.44
CA VAL A 107 -1.60 13.62 15.58
C VAL A 107 -1.27 13.86 17.05
N ASN A 108 0.01 13.73 17.41
CA ASN A 108 0.55 14.13 18.71
C ASN A 108 1.46 15.36 18.62
N ASN A 109 1.72 15.81 17.40
CA ASN A 109 2.52 17.01 17.09
C ASN A 109 1.96 17.66 15.83
N MET A 110 2.21 18.96 15.64
CA MET A 110 1.84 19.64 14.41
C MET A 110 2.73 19.17 13.24
N HIS A 111 2.12 18.72 12.15
CA HIS A 111 2.87 18.30 10.96
C HIS A 111 3.38 19.48 10.13
N ASP A 112 2.73 20.65 10.27
CA ASP A 112 3.11 21.88 9.55
C ASP A 112 4.42 22.49 10.07
N THR A 113 4.76 22.25 11.34
CA THR A 113 5.97 22.77 12.00
C THR A 113 7.18 21.84 11.88
N LEU A 114 7.04 20.72 11.17
CA LEU A 114 8.16 19.81 10.92
C LEU A 114 9.24 20.49 10.06
N THR A 115 10.47 20.04 10.24
CA THR A 115 11.56 20.44 9.35
C THR A 115 11.24 20.07 7.90
N PRO A 116 11.80 20.76 6.89
CA PRO A 116 11.45 20.49 5.48
C PRO A 116 11.64 19.03 5.07
N LEU A 117 12.71 18.39 5.50
CA LEU A 117 12.95 16.96 5.24
C LEU A 117 12.05 16.05 6.08
N GLY A 118 11.81 16.44 7.36
CA GLY A 118 10.89 15.73 8.23
C GLY A 118 9.45 15.75 7.69
N GLY A 119 8.99 16.89 7.17
CA GLY A 119 7.68 17.06 6.57
C GLY A 119 7.53 16.40 5.20
N MET A 120 8.61 16.15 4.48
CA MET A 120 8.59 15.40 3.21
C MET A 120 8.13 13.95 3.42
N ILE A 121 8.48 13.32 4.54
CA ILE A 121 8.13 11.91 4.79
C ILE A 121 6.63 11.69 4.96
N PRO A 122 5.89 12.44 5.80
CA PRO A 122 4.44 12.36 5.85
C PRO A 122 3.78 12.58 4.49
N LEU A 123 4.24 13.58 3.74
CA LEU A 123 3.72 13.86 2.41
C LEU A 123 3.94 12.69 1.45
N LEU A 124 5.14 12.10 1.44
CA LEU A 124 5.48 10.96 0.60
C LEU A 124 4.64 9.72 0.96
N HIS A 125 4.48 9.42 2.26
CA HIS A 125 3.65 8.31 2.70
C HIS A 125 2.19 8.49 2.31
N MET A 126 1.65 9.69 2.43
CA MET A 126 0.29 10.01 2.02
C MET A 126 0.09 9.97 0.50
N MET A 127 1.09 10.41 -0.27
CA MET A 127 1.04 10.32 -1.75
C MET A 127 1.09 8.88 -2.24
N LEU A 128 1.97 8.06 -1.68
CA LEU A 128 2.09 6.65 -2.05
C LEU A 128 0.89 5.85 -1.58
N ASN A 129 0.42 6.10 -0.36
CA ASN A 129 -0.70 5.40 0.28
C ASN A 129 -0.63 3.87 0.17
N VAL A 130 0.59 3.31 0.24
CA VAL A 130 0.87 1.87 0.10
C VAL A 130 1.52 1.27 1.33
N VAL A 131 2.14 2.10 2.18
CA VAL A 131 2.90 1.64 3.34
C VAL A 131 1.93 1.31 4.45
N PHE A 132 1.63 0.04 4.64
CA PHE A 132 0.69 -0.48 5.66
C PHE A 132 -0.68 0.21 5.70
N GLY A 133 -1.06 0.95 4.67
CA GLY A 133 -2.21 1.85 4.62
C GLY A 133 -3.48 1.26 5.20
N GLY A 134 -4.33 2.14 5.79
CA GLY A 134 -5.50 1.77 6.58
C GLY A 134 -6.58 1.03 5.81
N LYS A 135 -7.46 0.34 6.51
CA LYS A 135 -8.72 -0.34 6.10
C LYS A 135 -8.75 -0.92 4.66
N GLY A 136 -7.71 -1.67 4.28
CA GLY A 136 -7.64 -2.36 2.98
C GLY A 136 -7.13 -1.52 1.81
N VAL A 137 -7.09 -0.20 1.90
CA VAL A 137 -6.67 0.68 0.80
C VAL A 137 -5.19 0.53 0.48
N GLY A 138 -4.31 0.47 1.49
CA GLY A 138 -2.88 0.33 1.28
C GLY A 138 -2.49 -0.97 0.60
N LEU A 139 -3.08 -2.10 1.00
CA LEU A 139 -2.85 -3.39 0.36
C LEU A 139 -3.39 -3.39 -1.08
N MET A 140 -4.57 -2.81 -1.31
CA MET A 140 -5.16 -2.70 -2.64
C MET A 140 -4.26 -1.88 -3.57
N ASN A 141 -3.80 -0.72 -3.13
CA ASN A 141 -2.88 0.13 -3.90
C ASN A 141 -1.57 -0.61 -4.18
N MET A 142 -1.01 -1.32 -3.21
CA MET A 142 0.21 -2.10 -3.40
C MET A 142 0.04 -3.20 -4.44
N ILE A 143 -1.10 -3.89 -4.46
CA ILE A 143 -1.42 -4.89 -5.49
C ILE A 143 -1.54 -4.22 -6.86
N MET A 144 -2.17 -3.05 -6.97
CA MET A 144 -2.26 -2.31 -8.22
C MET A 144 -0.88 -1.91 -8.75
N TYR A 145 0.01 -1.41 -7.90
CA TYR A 145 1.40 -1.12 -8.27
C TYR A 145 2.17 -2.38 -8.66
N ALA A 146 1.94 -3.50 -7.97
CA ALA A 146 2.56 -4.78 -8.32
C ALA A 146 2.12 -5.27 -9.71
N ILE A 147 0.83 -5.20 -10.02
CA ILE A 147 0.29 -5.57 -11.34
C ILE A 147 0.89 -4.68 -12.42
N LEU A 148 0.93 -3.37 -12.19
CA LEU A 148 1.53 -2.41 -13.13
C LEU A 148 3.02 -2.68 -13.33
N GLY A 149 3.76 -2.94 -12.25
CA GLY A 149 5.18 -3.27 -12.31
C GLY A 149 5.45 -4.54 -13.09
N VAL A 150 4.73 -5.63 -12.80
CA VAL A 150 4.85 -6.91 -13.51
C VAL A 150 4.53 -6.75 -14.99
N PHE A 151 3.55 -5.93 -15.34
CA PHE A 151 3.22 -5.65 -16.73
C PHE A 151 4.34 -4.91 -17.45
N ILE A 152 4.87 -3.83 -16.85
CA ILE A 152 5.99 -3.07 -17.44
C ILE A 152 7.23 -3.94 -17.60
N PHE A 153 7.61 -4.69 -16.55
CA PHE A 153 8.76 -5.59 -16.63
C PHE A 153 8.54 -6.73 -17.62
N GLY A 154 7.33 -7.26 -17.72
CA GLY A 154 6.97 -8.26 -18.73
C GLY A 154 7.15 -7.75 -20.14
N LEU A 155 6.74 -6.51 -20.42
CA LEU A 155 6.96 -5.88 -21.72
C LEU A 155 8.45 -5.65 -22.02
N MET A 156 9.25 -5.28 -21.02
CA MET A 156 10.70 -5.08 -21.20
C MET A 156 11.43 -6.38 -21.54
N ILE A 157 11.00 -7.50 -20.96
CA ILE A 157 11.61 -8.82 -21.15
C ILE A 157 11.04 -9.54 -22.39
N GLY A 158 9.89 -9.06 -22.91
CA GLY A 158 9.20 -9.69 -24.05
C GLY A 158 8.45 -10.98 -23.67
N ARG A 159 8.15 -11.19 -22.39
CA ARG A 159 7.34 -12.31 -21.90
C ARG A 159 5.91 -11.84 -21.58
N THR A 160 4.95 -12.77 -21.69
CA THR A 160 3.58 -12.50 -21.23
C THR A 160 3.58 -12.25 -19.73
N PRO A 161 3.12 -11.08 -19.27
CA PRO A 161 3.10 -10.79 -17.84
C PRO A 161 2.11 -11.71 -17.12
N GLU A 162 2.59 -12.38 -16.07
CA GLU A 162 1.78 -13.26 -15.22
C GLU A 162 1.91 -12.83 -13.76
N TYR A 163 0.80 -12.66 -13.07
CA TYR A 163 0.76 -12.37 -11.65
C TYR A 163 -0.08 -13.41 -10.91
N LEU A 164 0.50 -14.04 -9.89
CA LEU A 164 -0.14 -15.11 -9.10
C LEU A 164 -0.66 -16.28 -9.95
N GLY A 165 0.02 -16.58 -11.06
CA GLY A 165 -0.36 -17.66 -11.98
C GLY A 165 -1.54 -17.33 -12.90
N LYS A 166 -1.91 -16.06 -13.01
CA LYS A 166 -2.86 -15.55 -14.00
C LYS A 166 -2.15 -14.61 -14.97
N LYS A 167 -2.45 -14.74 -16.25
CA LYS A 167 -1.99 -13.81 -17.28
C LYS A 167 -2.71 -12.49 -17.12
N ILE A 168 -1.96 -11.41 -17.21
CA ILE A 168 -2.50 -10.05 -17.20
C ILE A 168 -2.88 -9.70 -18.63
N GLU A 169 -4.17 -9.53 -18.87
CA GLU A 169 -4.69 -9.14 -20.18
C GLU A 169 -4.79 -7.60 -20.30
N GLY A 170 -4.86 -7.12 -21.54
CA GLY A 170 -4.99 -5.69 -21.83
C GLY A 170 -6.25 -5.04 -21.23
N ARG A 171 -7.28 -5.82 -20.91
CA ARG A 171 -8.50 -5.35 -20.25
C ARG A 171 -8.24 -5.00 -18.78
N GLU A 172 -7.49 -5.82 -18.07
CA GLU A 172 -7.10 -5.62 -16.67
C GLU A 172 -6.18 -4.41 -16.55
N MET A 173 -5.24 -4.25 -17.51
CA MET A 173 -4.38 -3.08 -17.56
C MET A 173 -5.13 -1.77 -17.80
N LYS A 174 -6.14 -1.77 -18.68
CA LYS A 174 -6.97 -0.58 -18.89
C LYS A 174 -7.72 -0.18 -17.61
N LEU A 175 -8.22 -1.15 -16.85
CA LEU A 175 -8.88 -0.89 -15.57
C LEU A 175 -7.90 -0.36 -14.52
N THR A 176 -6.71 -0.94 -14.41
CA THR A 176 -5.67 -0.49 -13.48
C THR A 176 -5.19 0.91 -13.81
N ALA A 177 -4.93 1.20 -15.09
CA ALA A 177 -4.55 2.52 -15.55
C ALA A 177 -5.66 3.55 -15.33
N CYS A 178 -6.91 3.18 -15.57
CA CYS A 178 -8.06 4.03 -15.31
C CYS A 178 -8.18 4.38 -13.82
N LEU A 179 -8.06 3.41 -12.93
CA LEU A 179 -8.08 3.63 -11.48
C LEU A 179 -6.95 4.55 -11.01
N LEU A 180 -5.75 4.36 -11.55
CA LEU A 180 -4.60 5.19 -11.19
C LEU A 180 -4.76 6.64 -11.68
N TYR A 181 -5.31 6.82 -12.87
CA TYR A 181 -5.47 8.13 -13.50
C TYR A 181 -6.69 8.92 -13.00
N THR A 182 -7.78 8.22 -12.67
CA THR A 182 -9.03 8.84 -12.22
C THR A 182 -9.10 9.03 -10.70
N SER A 183 -8.04 8.69 -9.97
CA SER A 183 -7.96 9.01 -8.55
C SER A 183 -8.15 10.51 -8.34
N PRO A 184 -9.11 10.94 -7.50
CA PRO A 184 -9.46 12.35 -7.36
C PRO A 184 -8.26 13.15 -6.86
N SER A 185 -7.70 13.96 -7.75
CA SER A 185 -6.65 14.90 -7.42
C SER A 185 -7.24 16.12 -6.72
N PRO A 186 -6.55 16.71 -5.74
CA PRO A 186 -6.94 18.00 -5.16
C PRO A 186 -7.14 19.12 -6.20
N ARG A 187 -6.49 19.00 -7.37
CA ARG A 187 -6.65 19.92 -8.50
C ARG A 187 -8.03 19.83 -9.18
N ASP A 188 -8.70 18.69 -9.12
CA ASP A 188 -10.00 18.54 -9.79
C ASP A 188 -11.10 19.33 -9.09
N ARG A 189 -10.96 19.58 -7.77
CA ARG A 189 -11.89 20.43 -7.01
C ARG A 189 -11.80 21.93 -7.36
N THR A 190 -10.67 22.40 -7.83
CA THR A 190 -10.48 23.83 -8.16
C THR A 190 -10.94 24.18 -9.56
N ARG A 191 -11.19 23.20 -10.43
CA ARG A 191 -11.59 23.40 -11.81
C ARG A 191 -13.11 23.46 -12.01
N SER A 192 -13.91 23.11 -10.99
CA SER A 192 -15.37 23.10 -11.04
C SER A 192 -16.02 24.33 -10.37
N ARG A 193 -15.27 25.42 -10.18
CA ARG A 193 -15.79 26.72 -9.72
C ARG A 193 -15.55 27.81 -10.74
#